data_0ac61617269b8a0e4c8d5fb03f8cb3fc
#
_entry.id   0ac61617269b8a0e4c8d5fb03f8cb3fc
#
_cell.length_a   1.000
_cell.length_b   1.000
_cell.length_c   1.000
_cell.angle_alpha   90.00
_cell.angle_beta   90.00
_cell.angle_gamma   90.00
#
_symmetry.space_group_name_H-M   'P 1'
#
loop_
_entity.id
_entity.type
_entity.pdbx_description
1 polymer ?
#
loop_
_entity_poly.entity_id
_entity_poly.type
_entity_poly.pdbx_seq_one_letter_code
_entity_poly.pdbx_strand_id
1 'polypeptide(L)'
;MLKLEEKPAAYDGSTMHDWLEIRETFIPVGQQYTMKDKIADAIELIKTLPIDGCITGSCLLPGFDPESWGTEPDIDVFVFGESELVSAIEIARHALKMVPGAGTERTRQQEEWKLVRLKQAGLNYKIGITTYKFFCDGVILNLTFKQRKFHGRWIPILDTPGVLQSFDMSIVMQGYDIKHHVMYDMRTGDPNVATPNPLRDHDCVMWTVAKWVRQFDRVVKYYNRGFDTRPMAKFYLDMIDQCIDAGCLFDSEESQEAFKSFSKEFIEKRATIADWYDAHKED
;
A
#
# COMPACT_ATOMS: atom_id res chain seq x y z
N MET A 1 11.67 -18.50 4.86
CA MET A 1 13.12 -18.69 4.65
C MET A 1 13.65 -17.38 4.07
N LEU A 2 14.47 -16.65 4.82
CA LEU A 2 15.07 -15.39 4.35
C LEU A 2 16.08 -15.73 3.25
N LYS A 3 15.84 -15.29 2.02
CA LYS A 3 16.86 -15.29 0.97
C LYS A 3 17.64 -13.98 1.09
N LEU A 4 18.92 -14.07 1.38
CA LEU A 4 19.84 -12.96 1.21
C LEU A 4 20.02 -12.77 -0.31
N GLU A 5 19.57 -11.64 -0.84
CA GLU A 5 19.94 -11.23 -2.19
C GLU A 5 21.37 -10.69 -2.19
N GLU A 6 22.05 -10.81 -3.32
CA GLU A 6 23.38 -10.20 -3.47
C GLU A 6 23.26 -8.68 -3.27
N LYS A 7 24.21 -8.13 -2.53
CA LYS A 7 24.23 -6.68 -2.27
C LYS A 7 24.38 -5.95 -3.61
N PRO A 8 23.43 -5.08 -3.99
CA PRO A 8 23.56 -4.31 -5.21
C PRO A 8 24.79 -3.40 -5.16
N ALA A 9 25.32 -3.05 -6.32
CA ALA A 9 26.40 -2.08 -6.42
C ALA A 9 25.98 -0.76 -5.74
N ALA A 10 26.92 -0.09 -5.09
CA ALA A 10 26.63 1.20 -4.47
C ALA A 10 26.19 2.21 -5.54
N TYR A 11 25.29 3.11 -5.16
CA TYR A 11 24.85 4.20 -6.02
C TYR A 11 26.05 5.04 -6.48
N ASP A 12 26.22 5.17 -7.79
CA ASP A 12 27.36 5.82 -8.44
C ASP A 12 27.11 7.30 -8.82
N GLY A 13 25.93 7.84 -8.46
CA GLY A 13 25.53 9.20 -8.81
C GLY A 13 24.79 9.32 -10.13
N SER A 14 24.59 8.21 -10.89
CA SER A 14 23.74 8.22 -12.09
C SER A 14 22.28 8.45 -11.74
N THR A 15 21.51 8.98 -12.70
CA THR A 15 20.09 9.25 -12.47
C THR A 15 19.24 8.10 -13.01
N MET A 16 18.00 8.03 -12.58
CA MET A 16 17.06 7.05 -13.11
C MET A 16 16.89 7.19 -14.63
N HIS A 17 16.88 8.41 -15.14
CA HIS A 17 16.85 8.65 -16.57
C HIS A 17 18.06 8.06 -17.30
N ASP A 18 19.27 8.30 -16.78
CA ASP A 18 20.51 7.75 -17.33
C ASP A 18 20.47 6.21 -17.32
N TRP A 19 19.95 5.62 -16.25
CA TRP A 19 19.80 4.16 -16.14
C TRP A 19 18.83 3.60 -17.16
N LEU A 20 17.67 4.21 -17.34
CA LEU A 20 16.68 3.76 -18.32
C LEU A 20 17.18 3.90 -19.75
N GLU A 21 17.85 5.02 -20.11
CA GLU A 21 18.47 5.20 -21.43
C GLU A 21 19.55 4.15 -21.69
N ILE A 22 20.44 3.87 -20.71
CA ILE A 22 21.48 2.84 -20.85
C ILE A 22 20.84 1.48 -21.08
N ARG A 23 19.82 1.11 -20.30
CA ARG A 23 19.13 -0.18 -20.44
C ARG A 23 18.43 -0.32 -21.76
N GLU A 24 17.74 0.72 -22.25
CA GLU A 24 17.08 0.70 -23.53
C GLU A 24 18.06 0.43 -24.70
N THR A 25 19.32 0.91 -24.59
CA THR A 25 20.35 0.66 -25.61
C THR A 25 20.87 -0.78 -25.63
N PHE A 26 20.70 -1.54 -24.52
CA PHE A 26 21.16 -2.94 -24.41
C PHE A 26 20.10 -3.97 -24.79
N ILE A 27 18.90 -3.53 -25.21
CA ILE A 27 17.84 -4.46 -25.59
C ILE A 27 18.20 -5.10 -26.95
N PRO A 28 18.11 -6.44 -27.05
CA PRO A 28 18.34 -7.13 -28.31
C PRO A 28 17.42 -6.61 -29.42
N VAL A 29 17.94 -6.50 -30.62
CA VAL A 29 17.15 -6.08 -31.79
C VAL A 29 15.92 -6.97 -31.93
N GLY A 30 14.73 -6.35 -31.91
CA GLY A 30 13.44 -7.04 -31.99
C GLY A 30 12.73 -7.28 -30.66
N GLN A 31 13.35 -6.95 -29.53
CA GLN A 31 12.65 -6.87 -28.24
C GLN A 31 12.21 -5.43 -27.95
N GLN A 32 11.04 -5.31 -27.32
CA GLN A 32 10.52 -4.02 -26.89
C GLN A 32 10.81 -3.85 -25.40
N TYR A 33 11.32 -2.68 -25.01
CA TYR A 33 11.51 -2.29 -23.62
C TYR A 33 10.17 -1.89 -23.02
N THR A 34 9.63 -2.77 -22.20
CA THR A 34 8.27 -2.65 -21.65
C THR A 34 8.24 -1.79 -20.38
N MET A 35 7.06 -1.37 -19.97
CA MET A 35 6.89 -0.70 -18.68
C MET A 35 7.29 -1.61 -17.51
N LYS A 36 7.08 -2.92 -17.63
CA LYS A 36 7.54 -3.92 -16.66
C LYS A 36 9.07 -3.89 -16.49
N ASP A 37 9.81 -3.80 -17.60
CA ASP A 37 11.27 -3.72 -17.58
C ASP A 37 11.74 -2.41 -16.93
N LYS A 38 11.08 -1.29 -17.24
CA LYS A 38 11.36 0.03 -16.61
C LYS A 38 11.18 -0.01 -15.10
N ILE A 39 10.11 -0.67 -14.63
CA ILE A 39 9.88 -0.81 -13.19
C ILE A 39 10.94 -1.71 -12.54
N ALA A 40 11.30 -2.83 -13.18
CA ALA A 40 12.34 -3.70 -12.67
C ALA A 40 13.68 -2.96 -12.52
N ASP A 41 14.09 -2.21 -13.55
CA ASP A 41 15.31 -1.40 -13.50
C ASP A 41 15.23 -0.28 -12.47
N ALA A 42 14.07 0.36 -12.33
CA ALA A 42 13.85 1.37 -11.30
C ALA A 42 13.96 0.79 -9.88
N ILE A 43 13.44 -0.42 -9.66
CA ILE A 43 13.58 -1.14 -8.38
C ILE A 43 15.06 -1.41 -8.09
N GLU A 44 15.81 -1.91 -9.08
CA GLU A 44 17.25 -2.17 -8.90
C GLU A 44 18.01 -0.89 -8.55
N LEU A 45 17.70 0.23 -9.20
CA LEU A 45 18.30 1.52 -8.83
C LEU A 45 17.90 1.93 -7.40
N ILE A 46 16.62 1.83 -7.03
CA ILE A 46 16.16 2.21 -5.69
C ILE A 46 16.86 1.37 -4.60
N LYS A 47 17.14 0.09 -4.86
CA LYS A 47 17.89 -0.78 -3.94
C LYS A 47 19.29 -0.27 -3.64
N THR A 48 19.89 0.55 -4.51
CA THR A 48 21.24 1.13 -4.31
C THR A 48 21.22 2.44 -3.54
N LEU A 49 20.08 3.09 -3.41
CA LEU A 49 19.97 4.42 -2.80
C LEU A 49 20.10 4.36 -1.27
N PRO A 50 20.64 5.40 -0.64
CA PRO A 50 20.77 5.49 0.81
C PRO A 50 19.44 5.85 1.49
N ILE A 51 18.41 5.03 1.27
CA ILE A 51 17.07 5.18 1.85
C ILE A 51 16.90 4.18 2.99
N ASP A 52 16.55 4.65 4.18
CA ASP A 52 16.15 3.81 5.29
C ASP A 52 14.64 3.51 5.17
N GLY A 53 14.33 2.38 4.52
CA GLY A 53 12.97 2.02 4.16
C GLY A 53 12.86 0.68 3.45
N CYS A 54 11.66 0.35 3.00
CA CYS A 54 11.43 -0.88 2.24
C CYS A 54 10.59 -0.64 0.99
N ILE A 55 10.94 -1.36 -0.09
CA ILE A 55 10.10 -1.50 -1.28
C ILE A 55 9.05 -2.57 -0.97
N THR A 56 7.79 -2.33 -1.31
CA THR A 56 6.69 -3.30 -1.12
C THR A 56 5.56 -3.04 -2.10
N GLY A 57 4.43 -3.73 -1.94
CA GLY A 57 3.25 -3.54 -2.77
C GLY A 57 3.19 -4.43 -3.99
N SER A 58 2.40 -4.01 -4.98
CA SER A 58 2.11 -4.84 -6.15
C SER A 58 3.32 -5.08 -7.06
N CYS A 59 4.29 -4.16 -7.08
CA CYS A 59 5.49 -4.29 -7.91
C CYS A 59 6.40 -5.49 -7.54
N LEU A 60 6.24 -6.05 -6.34
CA LEU A 60 6.95 -7.25 -5.88
C LEU A 60 6.16 -8.54 -6.08
N LEU A 61 4.90 -8.47 -6.53
CA LEU A 61 4.08 -9.65 -6.71
C LEU A 61 4.54 -10.50 -7.91
N PRO A 62 4.46 -11.83 -7.81
CA PRO A 62 4.70 -12.70 -8.94
C PRO A 62 3.80 -12.33 -10.13
N GLY A 63 4.39 -12.30 -11.32
CA GLY A 63 3.64 -11.96 -12.53
C GLY A 63 3.25 -10.48 -12.66
N PHE A 64 3.82 -9.60 -11.83
CA PHE A 64 3.55 -8.16 -11.94
C PHE A 64 3.82 -7.66 -13.36
N ASP A 65 2.78 -7.08 -13.96
CA ASP A 65 2.81 -6.46 -15.25
C ASP A 65 1.75 -5.34 -15.27
N PRO A 66 2.14 -4.07 -15.21
CA PRO A 66 1.20 -2.97 -15.09
C PRO A 66 0.29 -2.83 -16.33
N GLU A 67 0.78 -3.21 -17.53
CA GLU A 67 0.00 -3.13 -18.75
C GLU A 67 -1.09 -4.20 -18.79
N SER A 68 -0.75 -5.47 -18.53
CA SER A 68 -1.71 -6.56 -18.48
C SER A 68 -2.68 -6.46 -17.32
N TRP A 69 -2.24 -5.88 -16.20
CA TRP A 69 -3.08 -5.67 -15.02
C TRP A 69 -3.94 -4.41 -15.07
N GLY A 70 -3.77 -3.57 -16.10
CA GLY A 70 -4.51 -2.31 -16.23
C GLY A 70 -4.32 -1.38 -15.03
N THR A 71 -3.10 -1.32 -14.47
CA THR A 71 -2.80 -0.57 -13.25
C THR A 71 -1.72 0.48 -13.48
N GLU A 72 -1.65 1.46 -12.56
CA GLU A 72 -0.54 2.41 -12.57
C GLU A 72 0.79 1.67 -12.36
N PRO A 73 1.86 2.07 -13.08
CA PRO A 73 3.20 1.49 -12.94
C PRO A 73 3.90 2.06 -11.71
N ASP A 74 3.40 1.73 -10.52
CA ASP A 74 3.83 2.31 -9.25
C ASP A 74 4.76 1.39 -8.45
N ILE A 75 5.73 2.03 -7.81
CA ILE A 75 6.65 1.44 -6.84
C ILE A 75 6.36 2.08 -5.49
N ASP A 76 5.95 1.26 -4.51
CA ASP A 76 5.69 1.72 -3.15
C ASP A 76 6.94 1.56 -2.29
N VAL A 77 7.48 2.66 -1.78
CA VAL A 77 8.58 2.70 -0.82
C VAL A 77 8.08 3.29 0.49
N PHE A 78 8.14 2.48 1.55
CA PHE A 78 7.85 2.93 2.91
C PHE A 78 9.14 3.32 3.59
N VAL A 79 9.21 4.55 4.12
CA VAL A 79 10.39 5.09 4.81
C VAL A 79 10.22 5.03 6.32
N PHE A 80 11.31 4.77 7.06
CA PHE A 80 11.30 4.48 8.49
C PHE A 80 11.59 5.72 9.35
N GLY A 81 10.75 6.72 9.25
CA GLY A 81 10.85 7.94 10.03
C GLY A 81 10.45 9.17 9.22
N GLU A 82 10.11 10.23 9.93
CA GLU A 82 9.72 11.48 9.29
C GLU A 82 10.95 12.21 8.70
N SER A 83 12.11 12.13 9.37
CA SER A 83 13.38 12.64 8.85
C SER A 83 13.82 11.88 7.59
N GLU A 84 13.64 10.56 7.58
CA GLU A 84 13.96 9.72 6.43
C GLU A 84 13.07 10.02 5.23
N LEU A 85 11.80 10.40 5.47
CA LEU A 85 10.91 10.84 4.39
C LEU A 85 11.45 12.10 3.70
N VAL A 86 11.97 13.07 4.48
CA VAL A 86 12.56 14.30 3.92
C VAL A 86 13.80 13.95 3.10
N SER A 87 14.69 13.11 3.62
CA SER A 87 15.89 12.65 2.91
C SER A 87 15.53 11.91 1.62
N ALA A 88 14.56 10.99 1.68
CA ALA A 88 14.09 10.24 0.52
C ALA A 88 13.46 11.13 -0.56
N ILE A 89 12.76 12.20 -0.16
CA ILE A 89 12.22 13.20 -1.09
C ILE A 89 13.36 13.92 -1.83
N GLU A 90 14.40 14.34 -1.13
CA GLU A 90 15.56 14.99 -1.75
C GLU A 90 16.31 14.02 -2.69
N ILE A 91 16.49 12.76 -2.29
CA ILE A 91 17.06 11.71 -3.14
C ILE A 91 16.21 11.53 -4.40
N ALA A 92 14.88 11.44 -4.28
CA ALA A 92 14.01 11.29 -5.43
C ALA A 92 14.09 12.49 -6.40
N ARG A 93 14.22 13.70 -5.88
CA ARG A 93 14.37 14.91 -6.71
C ARG A 93 15.69 14.95 -7.43
N HIS A 94 16.78 14.60 -6.78
CA HIS A 94 18.14 14.77 -7.30
C HIS A 94 18.65 13.52 -8.02
N ALA A 95 18.63 12.37 -7.36
CA ALA A 95 19.20 11.14 -7.90
C ALA A 95 18.27 10.50 -8.94
N LEU A 96 16.95 10.50 -8.72
CA LEU A 96 16.01 9.90 -9.65
C LEU A 96 15.57 10.87 -10.75
N LYS A 97 15.94 12.15 -10.69
CA LYS A 97 15.41 13.24 -11.54
C LYS A 97 13.88 13.21 -11.64
N MET A 98 13.22 12.72 -10.60
CA MET A 98 11.77 12.59 -10.59
C MET A 98 11.11 13.94 -10.33
N VAL A 99 10.06 14.23 -11.07
CA VAL A 99 9.26 15.43 -10.89
C VAL A 99 8.14 15.13 -9.89
N PRO A 100 7.94 15.98 -8.86
CA PRO A 100 6.78 15.85 -7.99
C PRO A 100 5.50 15.87 -8.81
N GLY A 101 4.61 14.92 -8.59
CA GLY A 101 3.32 14.89 -9.26
C GLY A 101 2.52 16.15 -8.98
N ALA A 102 1.81 16.64 -9.98
CA ALA A 102 0.98 17.85 -9.88
C ALA A 102 -0.07 17.80 -8.73
N GLY A 103 -0.29 16.62 -8.15
CA GLY A 103 -1.15 16.41 -6.98
C GLY A 103 -0.43 16.53 -5.63
N THR A 104 0.90 16.41 -5.56
CA THR A 104 1.63 16.28 -4.28
C THR A 104 1.62 17.56 -3.46
N GLU A 105 1.89 18.70 -4.07
CA GLU A 105 1.81 19.99 -3.37
C GLU A 105 0.35 20.38 -3.05
N ARG A 106 -0.57 20.09 -3.97
CA ARG A 106 -2.00 20.33 -3.77
C ARG A 106 -2.59 19.42 -2.68
N THR A 107 -2.16 18.16 -2.63
CA THR A 107 -2.59 17.20 -1.60
C THR A 107 -2.03 17.61 -0.24
N ARG A 108 -0.77 18.05 -0.16
CA ARG A 108 -0.18 18.58 1.06
C ARG A 108 -0.89 19.84 1.55
N GLN A 109 -1.15 20.82 0.68
CA GLN A 109 -1.92 21.99 1.03
C GLN A 109 -3.37 21.63 1.41
N GLN A 110 -4.03 20.73 0.70
CA GLN A 110 -5.36 20.26 1.06
C GLN A 110 -5.38 19.50 2.37
N GLU A 111 -4.35 18.73 2.69
CA GLU A 111 -4.23 18.00 3.95
C GLU A 111 -3.82 18.93 5.10
N GLU A 112 -2.94 19.90 4.86
CA GLU A 112 -2.67 20.99 5.81
C GLU A 112 -3.93 21.82 6.09
N TRP A 113 -4.72 22.13 5.07
CA TRP A 113 -6.02 22.81 5.22
C TRP A 113 -7.05 21.93 5.95
N LYS A 114 -7.12 20.63 5.69
CA LYS A 114 -7.92 19.68 6.45
C LYS A 114 -7.46 19.60 7.91
N LEU A 115 -6.16 19.50 8.14
CA LEU A 115 -5.57 19.52 9.48
C LEU A 115 -5.87 20.83 10.24
N VAL A 116 -5.81 21.95 9.58
CA VAL A 116 -6.16 23.26 10.18
C VAL A 116 -7.66 23.32 10.48
N ARG A 117 -8.53 22.93 9.55
CA ARG A 117 -9.99 22.86 9.78
C ARG A 117 -10.37 21.87 10.88
N LEU A 118 -9.75 20.70 10.92
CA LEU A 118 -10.01 19.66 11.92
C LEU A 118 -9.46 20.05 13.29
N LYS A 119 -8.32 20.76 13.36
CA LYS A 119 -7.83 21.38 14.61
C LYS A 119 -8.77 22.48 15.10
N GLN A 120 -9.31 23.30 14.21
CA GLN A 120 -10.31 24.32 14.56
C GLN A 120 -11.64 23.71 15.03
N ALA A 121 -12.00 22.50 14.54
CA ALA A 121 -13.18 21.75 14.98
C ALA A 121 -12.94 20.90 16.25
N GLY A 122 -11.76 21.00 16.90
CA GLY A 122 -11.43 20.21 18.07
C GLY A 122 -11.14 18.72 17.80
N LEU A 123 -11.13 18.31 16.56
CA LEU A 123 -10.86 16.93 16.15
C LEU A 123 -9.34 16.72 16.01
N ASN A 124 -8.74 15.94 16.90
CA ASN A 124 -7.35 15.48 16.80
C ASN A 124 -7.20 14.42 15.70
N TYR A 125 -7.28 14.85 14.43
CA TYR A 125 -7.07 13.97 13.29
C TYR A 125 -5.58 13.91 12.97
N LYS A 126 -4.90 12.81 13.36
CA LYS A 126 -3.57 12.48 12.85
C LYS A 126 -3.74 11.49 11.70
N ILE A 127 -3.40 11.94 10.48
CA ILE A 127 -3.31 11.07 9.33
C ILE A 127 -2.18 10.08 9.61
N GLY A 128 -2.51 8.78 9.69
CA GLY A 128 -1.54 7.73 9.96
C GLY A 128 -0.64 7.37 8.77
N ILE A 129 -0.84 8.03 7.61
CA ILE A 129 -0.10 7.77 6.38
C ILE A 129 0.12 9.10 5.65
N THR A 130 1.35 9.35 5.23
CA THR A 130 1.72 10.46 4.34
C THR A 130 2.44 9.90 3.13
N THR A 131 1.96 10.19 1.92
CA THR A 131 2.54 9.70 0.67
C THR A 131 2.87 10.87 -0.26
N TYR A 132 4.07 10.83 -0.83
CA TYR A 132 4.51 11.71 -1.91
C TYR A 132 4.66 10.90 -3.19
N LYS A 133 4.06 11.38 -4.29
CA LYS A 133 4.16 10.77 -5.61
C LYS A 133 5.16 11.52 -6.48
N PHE A 134 6.04 10.79 -7.12
CA PHE A 134 7.01 11.29 -8.10
C PHE A 134 6.85 10.52 -9.40
N PHE A 135 7.20 11.17 -10.52
CA PHE A 135 7.06 10.61 -11.86
C PHE A 135 8.38 10.72 -12.63
N CYS A 136 8.79 9.64 -13.29
CA CYS A 136 9.90 9.62 -14.22
C CYS A 136 9.65 8.57 -15.31
N ASP A 137 9.67 8.97 -16.58
CA ASP A 137 9.52 8.12 -17.76
C ASP A 137 8.36 7.10 -17.69
N GLY A 138 7.24 7.55 -17.13
CA GLY A 138 6.04 6.76 -16.95
C GLY A 138 6.01 5.94 -15.65
N VAL A 139 7.14 5.76 -14.95
CA VAL A 139 7.19 5.09 -13.65
C VAL A 139 6.76 6.05 -12.54
N ILE A 140 5.99 5.53 -11.59
CA ILE A 140 5.52 6.26 -10.41
C ILE A 140 6.25 5.74 -9.19
N LEU A 141 6.86 6.63 -8.41
CA LEU A 141 7.41 6.31 -7.10
C LEU A 141 6.52 6.92 -6.02
N ASN A 142 6.00 6.08 -5.15
CA ASN A 142 5.27 6.48 -3.94
C ASN A 142 6.21 6.39 -2.73
N LEU A 143 6.65 7.54 -2.19
CA LEU A 143 7.35 7.58 -0.91
C LEU A 143 6.33 7.75 0.22
N THR A 144 6.22 6.75 1.08
CA THR A 144 5.19 6.68 2.11
C THR A 144 5.81 6.58 3.50
N PHE A 145 5.40 7.49 4.39
CA PHE A 145 5.63 7.38 5.83
C PHE A 145 4.35 6.91 6.51
N LYS A 146 4.45 5.88 7.34
CA LYS A 146 3.31 5.25 7.99
C LYS A 146 3.45 5.23 9.50
N GLN A 147 2.35 5.51 10.18
CA GLN A 147 2.23 5.39 11.63
C GLN A 147 1.12 4.38 11.97
N ARG A 148 1.25 3.72 13.11
CA ARG A 148 0.18 2.90 13.69
C ARG A 148 -0.35 3.55 14.97
N LYS A 149 -1.62 3.34 15.26
CA LYS A 149 -2.21 3.76 16.53
C LYS A 149 -1.94 2.70 17.59
N PHE A 150 -1.36 3.10 18.72
CA PHE A 150 -1.08 2.22 19.82
C PHE A 150 -1.42 2.95 21.14
N HIS A 151 -2.31 2.40 21.92
CA HIS A 151 -2.83 3.03 23.15
C HIS A 151 -3.23 4.51 22.96
N GLY A 152 -3.97 4.79 21.90
CA GLY A 152 -4.42 6.16 21.58
C GLY A 152 -3.36 7.10 21.00
N ARG A 153 -2.10 6.67 20.91
CA ARG A 153 -0.99 7.46 20.35
C ARG A 153 -0.60 6.95 18.96
N TRP A 154 -0.25 7.88 18.06
CA TRP A 154 0.34 7.53 16.78
C TRP A 154 1.84 7.36 16.95
N ILE A 155 2.34 6.16 16.61
CA ILE A 155 3.77 5.84 16.64
C ILE A 155 4.24 5.47 15.24
N PRO A 156 5.45 5.93 14.83
CA PRO A 156 6.03 5.56 13.55
C PRO A 156 6.20 4.04 13.43
N ILE A 157 6.07 3.52 12.22
CA ILE A 157 6.52 2.18 11.87
C ILE A 157 7.95 2.35 11.33
N LEU A 158 8.91 1.68 11.97
CA LEU A 158 10.34 1.92 11.78
C LEU A 158 11.09 0.72 11.22
N ASP A 159 10.38 -0.30 10.74
CA ASP A 159 10.99 -1.49 10.16
C ASP A 159 10.09 -2.16 9.12
N THR A 160 10.69 -2.99 8.28
CA THR A 160 9.99 -3.73 7.22
C THR A 160 8.92 -4.66 7.79
N PRO A 161 9.18 -5.51 8.82
CA PRO A 161 8.13 -6.35 9.40
C PRO A 161 6.91 -5.56 9.88
N GLY A 162 7.11 -4.43 10.55
CA GLY A 162 6.02 -3.58 11.02
C GLY A 162 5.18 -2.99 9.88
N VAL A 163 5.82 -2.62 8.76
CA VAL A 163 5.09 -2.20 7.54
C VAL A 163 4.24 -3.34 7.01
N LEU A 164 4.80 -4.54 6.85
CA LEU A 164 4.10 -5.70 6.31
C LEU A 164 2.94 -6.15 7.21
N GLN A 165 3.13 -6.15 8.53
CA GLN A 165 2.07 -6.41 9.51
C GLN A 165 0.91 -5.42 9.44
N SER A 166 1.13 -4.25 8.89
CA SER A 166 0.11 -3.20 8.78
C SER A 166 -0.80 -3.34 7.54
N PHE A 167 -0.50 -4.28 6.63
CA PHE A 167 -1.33 -4.55 5.46
C PHE A 167 -2.58 -5.35 5.82
N ASP A 168 -3.57 -5.30 4.96
CA ASP A 168 -4.86 -5.97 5.15
C ASP A 168 -4.88 -7.40 4.58
N MET A 169 -4.09 -7.66 3.55
CA MET A 169 -4.08 -8.93 2.81
C MET A 169 -2.73 -9.63 2.89
N SER A 170 -2.75 -10.94 3.01
CA SER A 170 -1.54 -11.78 3.06
C SER A 170 -0.68 -11.67 1.81
N ILE A 171 -1.26 -11.62 0.63
CA ILE A 171 -0.52 -11.63 -0.66
C ILE A 171 0.48 -10.48 -0.81
N VAL A 172 0.22 -9.33 -0.18
CA VAL A 172 1.11 -8.15 -0.24
C VAL A 172 2.10 -8.06 0.92
N MET A 173 2.18 -9.09 1.77
CA MET A 173 3.08 -9.11 2.93
C MET A 173 4.49 -9.54 2.56
N GLN A 174 5.05 -8.94 1.52
CA GLN A 174 6.45 -9.08 1.13
C GLN A 174 7.07 -7.71 0.92
N GLY A 175 8.36 -7.58 1.25
CA GLY A 175 9.06 -6.31 1.14
C GLY A 175 10.57 -6.48 1.15
N TYR A 176 11.25 -5.64 0.39
CA TYR A 176 12.69 -5.56 0.33
C TYR A 176 13.18 -4.40 1.19
N ASP A 177 13.93 -4.72 2.24
CA ASP A 177 14.58 -3.72 3.09
C ASP A 177 15.79 -3.15 2.35
N ILE A 178 15.74 -1.85 2.03
CA ILE A 178 16.72 -1.20 1.19
C ILE A 178 18.06 -1.10 1.92
N LYS A 179 18.03 -0.70 3.18
CA LYS A 179 19.25 -0.48 3.98
C LYS A 179 19.99 -1.76 4.31
N HIS A 180 19.27 -2.82 4.63
CA HIS A 180 19.85 -4.09 5.05
C HIS A 180 20.02 -5.09 3.89
N HIS A 181 19.49 -4.78 2.69
CA HIS A 181 19.49 -5.65 1.51
C HIS A 181 18.88 -7.03 1.78
N VAL A 182 17.72 -7.05 2.46
CA VAL A 182 17.04 -8.28 2.87
C VAL A 182 15.62 -8.30 2.33
N MET A 183 15.25 -9.40 1.70
CA MET A 183 13.85 -9.66 1.32
C MET A 183 13.11 -10.30 2.50
N TYR A 184 12.05 -9.67 2.94
CA TYR A 184 11.10 -10.20 3.90
C TYR A 184 9.89 -10.77 3.16
N ASP A 185 9.56 -12.01 3.43
CA ASP A 185 8.32 -12.65 2.99
C ASP A 185 7.59 -13.17 4.22
N MET A 186 6.51 -12.47 4.58
CA MET A 186 5.66 -12.78 5.73
C MET A 186 4.31 -13.34 5.29
N ARG A 187 4.16 -13.68 4.01
CA ARG A 187 2.94 -14.33 3.52
C ARG A 187 2.78 -15.70 4.16
N THR A 188 1.55 -16.04 4.50
CA THR A 188 1.18 -17.34 5.05
C THR A 188 0.24 -18.06 4.08
N GLY A 189 0.44 -19.37 3.91
CA GLY A 189 -0.38 -20.16 3.02
C GLY A 189 0.03 -20.07 1.56
N ASP A 190 -0.94 -20.24 0.66
CA ASP A 190 -0.73 -20.16 -0.79
C ASP A 190 -0.46 -18.69 -1.19
N PRO A 191 0.65 -18.40 -1.88
CA PRO A 191 0.98 -17.06 -2.33
C PRO A 191 0.00 -16.47 -3.35
N ASN A 192 -0.85 -17.29 -3.97
CA ASN A 192 -1.88 -16.86 -4.91
C ASN A 192 -3.24 -16.66 -4.25
N VAL A 193 -3.39 -16.97 -2.97
CA VAL A 193 -4.64 -16.82 -2.22
C VAL A 193 -4.55 -15.65 -1.26
N ALA A 194 -5.40 -14.66 -1.46
CA ALA A 194 -5.50 -13.50 -0.58
C ALA A 194 -6.36 -13.84 0.64
N THR A 195 -5.73 -13.93 1.78
CA THR A 195 -6.38 -14.09 3.08
C THR A 195 -6.23 -12.83 3.93
N PRO A 196 -7.07 -12.62 4.94
CA PRO A 196 -6.83 -11.60 5.95
C PRO A 196 -5.44 -11.76 6.55
N ASN A 197 -4.74 -10.64 6.76
CA ASN A 197 -3.43 -10.68 7.41
C ASN A 197 -3.58 -11.16 8.87
N PRO A 198 -3.05 -12.34 9.23
CA PRO A 198 -3.23 -12.89 10.58
C PRO A 198 -2.48 -12.13 11.66
N LEU A 199 -1.53 -11.26 11.27
CA LEU A 199 -0.72 -10.47 12.19
C LEU A 199 -1.34 -9.10 12.49
N ARG A 200 -2.39 -8.75 11.76
CA ARG A 200 -3.12 -7.51 11.98
C ARG A 200 -4.19 -7.74 13.04
N ASP A 201 -4.31 -6.78 13.95
CA ASP A 201 -5.42 -6.75 14.90
C ASP A 201 -6.74 -6.56 14.12
N HIS A 202 -7.59 -7.57 14.21
CA HIS A 202 -8.88 -7.65 13.55
C HIS A 202 -10.02 -7.34 14.53
N ASP A 203 -9.85 -6.29 15.34
CA ASP A 203 -10.93 -5.83 16.21
C ASP A 203 -12.21 -5.60 15.41
N CYS A 204 -13.29 -6.25 15.82
CA CYS A 204 -14.65 -6.05 15.28
C CYS A 204 -15.23 -4.69 15.70
N VAL A 205 -14.37 -3.68 15.85
CA VAL A 205 -14.84 -2.33 16.10
C VAL A 205 -15.38 -1.74 14.80
N MET A 206 -16.59 -1.30 14.81
CA MET A 206 -17.32 -0.75 13.66
C MET A 206 -16.49 0.18 12.77
N TRP A 207 -15.67 1.06 13.35
CA TRP A 207 -14.79 1.95 12.60
C TRP A 207 -13.71 1.23 11.79
N THR A 208 -13.20 0.12 12.33
CA THR A 208 -12.20 -0.72 11.65
C THR A 208 -12.85 -1.48 10.50
N VAL A 209 -14.02 -2.05 10.72
CA VAL A 209 -14.80 -2.75 9.71
C VAL A 209 -15.20 -1.80 8.59
N ALA A 210 -15.73 -0.60 8.89
CA ALA A 210 -16.06 0.41 7.89
C ALA A 210 -14.87 0.76 7.00
N LYS A 211 -13.69 0.93 7.60
CA LYS A 211 -12.45 1.21 6.87
C LYS A 211 -12.07 0.07 5.93
N TRP A 212 -12.24 -1.18 6.34
CA TRP A 212 -11.88 -2.35 5.54
C TRP A 212 -12.87 -2.61 4.42
N VAL A 213 -14.15 -2.54 4.73
CA VAL A 213 -15.22 -2.71 3.75
C VAL A 213 -15.11 -1.69 2.61
N ARG A 214 -14.69 -0.46 2.90
CA ARG A 214 -14.38 0.55 1.87
C ARG A 214 -13.22 0.15 0.96
N GLN A 215 -12.39 -0.82 1.38
CA GLN A 215 -11.27 -1.33 0.58
C GLN A 215 -11.66 -2.57 -0.25
N PHE A 216 -12.94 -2.92 -0.33
CA PHE A 216 -13.40 -4.06 -1.12
C PHE A 216 -12.98 -3.99 -2.60
N ASP A 217 -12.85 -2.78 -3.15
CA ASP A 217 -12.34 -2.58 -4.51
C ASP A 217 -10.94 -3.20 -4.72
N ARG A 218 -10.14 -3.37 -3.65
CA ARG A 218 -8.87 -4.09 -3.70
C ARG A 218 -9.05 -5.59 -3.87
N VAL A 219 -10.10 -6.17 -3.29
CA VAL A 219 -10.46 -7.58 -3.47
C VAL A 219 -10.72 -7.85 -4.94
N VAL A 220 -11.60 -7.04 -5.56
CA VAL A 220 -11.90 -7.13 -7.00
C VAL A 220 -10.65 -6.89 -7.84
N LYS A 221 -9.85 -5.87 -7.49
CA LYS A 221 -8.59 -5.54 -8.19
C LYS A 221 -7.64 -6.74 -8.23
N TYR A 222 -7.41 -7.42 -7.11
CA TYR A 222 -6.49 -8.55 -7.05
C TYR A 222 -7.07 -9.83 -7.67
N TYR A 223 -8.39 -10.02 -7.60
CA TYR A 223 -9.06 -11.09 -8.35
C TYR A 223 -8.81 -10.96 -9.84
N ASN A 224 -9.01 -9.78 -10.40
CA ASN A 224 -8.76 -9.49 -11.82
C ASN A 224 -7.29 -9.65 -12.22
N ARG A 225 -6.37 -9.75 -11.26
CA ARG A 225 -4.94 -10.02 -11.45
C ARG A 225 -4.59 -11.50 -11.30
N GLY A 226 -5.59 -12.36 -11.15
CA GLY A 226 -5.42 -13.82 -11.05
C GLY A 226 -5.17 -14.35 -9.65
N PHE A 227 -5.38 -13.56 -8.60
CA PHE A 227 -5.31 -14.04 -7.22
C PHE A 227 -6.68 -14.50 -6.75
N ASP A 228 -6.74 -15.61 -6.01
CA ASP A 228 -7.97 -15.99 -5.33
C ASP A 228 -8.22 -15.08 -4.12
N THR A 229 -9.17 -14.18 -4.25
CA THR A 229 -9.54 -13.21 -3.22
C THR A 229 -10.85 -13.52 -2.52
N ARG A 230 -11.46 -14.68 -2.81
CA ARG A 230 -12.71 -15.14 -2.19
C ARG A 230 -12.64 -15.23 -0.66
N PRO A 231 -11.52 -15.71 -0.06
CA PRO A 231 -11.37 -15.72 1.39
C PRO A 231 -11.44 -14.30 2.00
N MET A 232 -10.95 -13.27 1.30
CA MET A 232 -11.06 -11.88 1.75
C MET A 232 -12.50 -11.36 1.65
N ALA A 233 -13.22 -11.66 0.57
CA ALA A 233 -14.63 -11.30 0.43
C ALA A 233 -15.47 -11.93 1.54
N LYS A 234 -15.27 -13.24 1.78
CA LYS A 234 -15.93 -13.98 2.87
C LYS A 234 -15.64 -13.34 4.23
N PHE A 235 -14.38 -13.02 4.50
CA PHE A 235 -13.97 -12.34 5.72
C PHE A 235 -14.68 -11.00 5.92
N TYR A 236 -14.82 -10.17 4.87
CA TYR A 236 -15.56 -8.91 4.97
C TYR A 236 -17.05 -9.12 5.24
N LEU A 237 -17.67 -10.14 4.62
CA LEU A 237 -19.06 -10.50 4.91
C LEU A 237 -19.23 -10.89 6.38
N ASP A 238 -18.40 -11.80 6.88
CA ASP A 238 -18.45 -12.28 8.26
C ASP A 238 -18.26 -11.12 9.26
N MET A 239 -17.35 -10.18 8.97
CA MET A 239 -17.10 -9.01 9.80
C MET A 239 -18.29 -8.04 9.82
N ILE A 240 -18.94 -7.84 8.68
CA ILE A 240 -20.14 -7.00 8.60
C ILE A 240 -21.28 -7.65 9.39
N ASP A 241 -21.50 -8.95 9.20
CA ASP A 241 -22.56 -9.69 9.89
C ASP A 241 -22.35 -9.68 11.40
N GLN A 242 -21.13 -9.89 11.88
CA GLN A 242 -20.79 -9.76 13.30
C GLN A 242 -21.08 -8.35 13.84
N CYS A 243 -20.79 -7.30 13.08
CA CYS A 243 -21.12 -5.94 13.49
C CYS A 243 -22.63 -5.67 13.54
N ILE A 244 -23.41 -6.26 12.62
CA ILE A 244 -24.88 -6.14 12.60
C ILE A 244 -25.47 -6.93 13.77
N ASP A 245 -25.04 -8.18 13.98
CA ASP A 245 -25.59 -9.09 15.00
C ASP A 245 -25.23 -8.67 16.42
N ALA A 246 -24.06 -8.09 16.64
CA ALA A 246 -23.66 -7.55 17.95
C ALA A 246 -24.60 -6.45 18.44
N GLY A 247 -25.57 -6.03 17.62
CA GLY A 247 -26.58 -5.04 17.95
C GLY A 247 -25.98 -3.72 18.39
N CYS A 248 -24.72 -3.52 18.00
CA CYS A 248 -23.90 -2.38 18.36
C CYS A 248 -24.11 -1.99 19.82
N LEU A 249 -23.43 -2.66 20.72
CA LEU A 249 -23.30 -2.26 22.12
C LEU A 249 -22.61 -0.89 22.19
N PHE A 250 -23.33 0.14 21.80
CA PHE A 250 -22.88 1.52 21.93
C PHE A 250 -23.27 2.05 23.29
N ASP A 251 -22.26 2.36 24.08
CA ASP A 251 -22.43 2.92 25.42
C ASP A 251 -22.87 4.39 25.42
N SER A 252 -23.03 5.02 24.23
CA SER A 252 -23.41 6.42 24.14
C SER A 252 -24.40 6.72 22.99
N GLU A 253 -25.28 7.72 23.17
CA GLU A 253 -26.21 8.20 22.14
C GLU A 253 -25.46 8.65 20.85
N GLU A 254 -24.28 9.26 21.01
CA GLU A 254 -23.45 9.73 19.89
C GLU A 254 -22.94 8.56 19.02
N SER A 255 -22.58 7.45 19.66
CA SER A 255 -22.19 6.21 18.97
C SER A 255 -23.37 5.54 18.27
N GLN A 256 -24.59 5.59 18.87
CA GLN A 256 -25.81 5.08 18.26
C GLN A 256 -26.22 5.89 17.03
N GLU A 257 -26.08 7.22 17.05
CA GLU A 257 -26.39 8.08 15.92
C GLU A 257 -25.39 7.90 14.77
N ALA A 258 -24.09 7.78 15.09
CA ALA A 258 -23.05 7.41 14.13
C ALA A 258 -23.36 6.05 13.47
N PHE A 259 -23.79 5.04 14.22
CA PHE A 259 -24.21 3.75 13.68
C PHE A 259 -25.39 3.86 12.73
N LYS A 260 -26.43 4.61 13.06
CA LYS A 260 -27.59 4.81 12.18
C LYS A 260 -27.17 5.40 10.83
N SER A 261 -26.19 6.29 10.81
CA SER A 261 -25.66 6.86 9.56
C SER A 261 -24.81 5.86 8.77
N PHE A 262 -24.08 4.95 9.45
CA PHE A 262 -23.26 3.92 8.82
C PHE A 262 -24.04 2.66 8.44
N SER A 263 -25.15 2.35 9.11
CA SER A 263 -25.91 1.10 8.88
C SER A 263 -26.36 0.96 7.43
N LYS A 264 -26.77 2.07 6.80
CA LYS A 264 -27.18 2.06 5.40
C LYS A 264 -26.01 1.73 4.48
N GLU A 265 -24.85 2.39 4.67
CA GLU A 265 -23.62 2.13 3.91
C GLU A 265 -23.16 0.67 4.08
N PHE A 266 -23.25 0.12 5.30
CA PHE A 266 -22.88 -1.27 5.56
C PHE A 266 -23.80 -2.26 4.85
N ILE A 267 -25.11 -2.05 4.89
CA ILE A 267 -26.10 -2.92 4.22
C ILE A 267 -25.89 -2.90 2.71
N GLU A 268 -25.70 -1.72 2.12
CA GLU A 268 -25.46 -1.56 0.69
C GLU A 268 -24.14 -2.25 0.28
N LYS A 269 -23.07 -2.06 1.06
CA LYS A 269 -21.76 -2.65 0.77
C LYS A 269 -21.78 -4.17 1.00
N ARG A 270 -22.48 -4.65 2.05
CA ARG A 270 -22.68 -6.08 2.28
C ARG A 270 -23.34 -6.76 1.07
N ALA A 271 -24.41 -6.17 0.55
CA ALA A 271 -25.08 -6.70 -0.64
C ALA A 271 -24.12 -6.79 -1.83
N THR A 272 -23.38 -5.71 -2.10
CA THR A 272 -22.36 -5.67 -3.16
C THR A 272 -21.29 -6.78 -3.02
N ILE A 273 -20.80 -7.01 -1.78
CA ILE A 273 -19.80 -8.04 -1.50
C ILE A 273 -20.42 -9.44 -1.64
N ALA A 274 -21.64 -9.63 -1.16
CA ALA A 274 -22.35 -10.90 -1.25
C ALA A 274 -22.63 -11.28 -2.72
N ASP A 275 -23.14 -10.35 -3.51
CA ASP A 275 -23.40 -10.56 -4.94
C ASP A 275 -22.11 -10.94 -5.67
N TRP A 276 -21.01 -10.24 -5.38
CA TRP A 276 -19.72 -10.54 -5.97
C TRP A 276 -19.22 -11.93 -5.53
N TYR A 277 -19.29 -12.24 -4.24
CA TYR A 277 -18.85 -13.52 -3.69
C TYR A 277 -19.65 -14.68 -4.28
N ASP A 278 -20.98 -14.56 -4.34
CA ASP A 278 -21.86 -15.60 -4.89
C ASP A 278 -21.64 -15.83 -6.39
N ALA A 279 -21.28 -14.77 -7.13
CA ALA A 279 -20.93 -14.90 -8.55
C ALA A 279 -19.60 -15.62 -8.81
N HIS A 280 -18.70 -15.70 -7.83
CA HIS A 280 -17.33 -16.22 -8.00
C HIS A 280 -16.98 -17.39 -7.07
N LYS A 281 -17.92 -17.85 -6.24
CA LYS A 281 -17.62 -18.91 -5.23
C LYS A 281 -17.33 -20.29 -5.80
N GLU A 282 -17.72 -20.54 -7.06
CA GLU A 282 -17.54 -21.82 -7.74
C GLU A 282 -16.37 -21.81 -8.74
N ASP A 283 -15.71 -20.67 -8.96
CA ASP A 283 -14.51 -20.58 -9.79
C ASP A 283 -13.28 -21.19 -9.08
#